data_ba024458f646263d1858a92e02d44203
#
_entry.id   ba024458f646263d1858a92e02d44203
#
_cell.length_a   1.000
_cell.length_b   1.000
_cell.length_c   1.000
_cell.angle_alpha   90.00
_cell.angle_beta   90.00
_cell.angle_gamma   90.00
#
_symmetry.space_group_name_H-M   'P 1'
#
loop_
_entity.id
_entity.type
_entity.pdbx_description
1 polymer ?
#
loop_
_entity_poly.entity_id
_entity_poly.type
_entity_poly.pdbx_seq_one_letter_code
_entity_poly.pdbx_strand_id
1 'polypeptide(L)'
;MRASGILLPVSSLPGKYGIGSFSEEAYKFVDFLKDSKQQYWQILPIGPTSYGDSPYQSFSTYAGNPYFISLEELIEQGLLTEKECDKVDFGNKIDKVDYEKLYNGRFKLLKKAYKRSNIREREEFKKFKDENQYWLNDYAMFMAIKERFKGQSFDNWAEDIKLRWGYSMEYYQNELKEEIEFYEFVQYEFYRQWYKLKKYANDNGVKIIGDIPIYVAYDSADVWSHPELFQIDDKGKTIAVAGCPPDGFSATGQLWGNPLYKWDYHKQTNYDWWIKRVERSVQLYDVVRIDHFRGFDEYYSIPARDEDATNGHWEKGPGIDLFNAIKYCLGNVNIIAEDLGYITDSVRQLVNDSGFPNMKVLEFAFDSRDSSGPREYLPYNYNKNCVVYTGTHDNETLKGWLGSIGPEEVEMVQKYIGRKIDDKDELVDEVIRMAQASTANTCIIPLQDYLHLDNKARMNHPSTLGGNWCWRVKSGQITKKLSATIKELTVLYGRG
;
A
#
# COMPACT_ATOMS: atom_id res chain seq x y z
N MET A 1 -2.86 -24.73 4.17
CA MET A 1 -2.68 -25.02 2.73
C MET A 1 -1.48 -24.18 2.29
N ARG A 2 -0.59 -24.72 1.46
CA ARG A 2 0.55 -23.96 0.93
C ARG A 2 0.07 -23.15 -0.27
N ALA A 3 0.53 -21.91 -0.39
CA ALA A 3 0.14 -21.02 -1.46
C ALA A 3 1.31 -20.14 -1.92
N SER A 4 1.23 -19.59 -3.13
CA SER A 4 2.15 -18.57 -3.59
C SER A 4 1.44 -17.44 -4.31
N GLY A 5 2.14 -16.32 -4.45
CA GLY A 5 1.66 -15.14 -5.13
C GLY A 5 2.79 -14.23 -5.62
N ILE A 6 2.40 -13.19 -6.31
CA ILE A 6 3.31 -12.19 -6.86
C ILE A 6 2.98 -10.83 -6.28
N LEU A 7 4.02 -10.10 -5.82
CA LEU A 7 3.93 -8.70 -5.46
C LEU A 7 4.14 -7.84 -6.71
N LEU A 8 3.12 -7.08 -7.09
CA LEU A 8 3.18 -6.07 -8.14
C LEU A 8 2.17 -4.96 -7.84
N PRO A 9 2.61 -3.71 -7.59
CA PRO A 9 1.70 -2.58 -7.43
C PRO A 9 0.83 -2.36 -8.67
N VAL A 10 -0.41 -1.92 -8.49
CA VAL A 10 -1.29 -1.55 -9.60
C VAL A 10 -0.62 -0.47 -10.48
N SER A 11 0.03 0.51 -9.86
CA SER A 11 0.79 1.57 -10.57
C SER A 11 1.88 1.04 -11.48
N SER A 12 2.42 -0.16 -11.18
CA SER A 12 3.53 -0.78 -11.93
C SER A 12 3.07 -1.64 -13.11
N LEU A 13 1.76 -1.84 -13.31
CA LEU A 13 1.25 -2.51 -14.49
C LEU A 13 1.58 -1.73 -15.77
N PRO A 14 1.71 -2.40 -16.93
CA PRO A 14 1.75 -1.72 -18.21
C PRO A 14 0.49 -0.86 -18.41
N GLY A 15 0.56 0.14 -19.26
CA GLY A 15 -0.62 0.95 -19.57
C GLY A 15 -0.28 2.12 -20.48
N LYS A 16 -1.22 2.49 -21.35
CA LYS A 16 -1.07 3.53 -22.37
C LYS A 16 -0.96 4.94 -21.77
N TYR A 17 -1.65 5.17 -20.64
CA TYR A 17 -1.88 6.51 -20.11
C TYR A 17 -1.06 6.83 -18.85
N GLY A 18 0.23 6.53 -18.88
CA GLY A 18 1.26 7.03 -17.95
C GLY A 18 1.42 6.25 -16.64
N ILE A 19 0.45 5.42 -16.24
CA ILE A 19 0.48 4.61 -15.02
C ILE A 19 -0.32 3.32 -15.22
N GLY A 20 -0.02 2.29 -14.47
CA GLY A 20 -0.89 1.12 -14.35
C GLY A 20 -2.26 1.49 -13.75
N SER A 21 -3.32 0.90 -14.27
CA SER A 21 -4.70 1.20 -13.88
C SER A 21 -5.58 -0.05 -13.97
N PHE A 22 -6.85 0.06 -13.64
CA PHE A 22 -7.84 -1.03 -13.75
C PHE A 22 -8.24 -1.31 -15.21
N SER A 23 -7.28 -1.18 -16.13
CA SER A 23 -7.42 -1.39 -17.57
C SER A 23 -7.28 -2.86 -17.94
N GLU A 24 -7.39 -3.18 -19.22
CA GLU A 24 -7.21 -4.53 -19.77
C GLU A 24 -5.92 -5.21 -19.30
N GLU A 25 -4.84 -4.44 -19.08
CA GLU A 25 -3.57 -4.98 -18.61
C GLU A 25 -3.64 -5.56 -17.18
N ALA A 26 -4.51 -5.03 -16.32
CA ALA A 26 -4.77 -5.61 -15.01
C ALA A 26 -5.48 -6.98 -15.12
N TYR A 27 -6.43 -7.11 -16.01
CA TYR A 27 -7.11 -8.39 -16.29
C TYR A 27 -6.15 -9.41 -16.89
N LYS A 28 -5.31 -9.02 -17.84
CA LYS A 28 -4.24 -9.88 -18.40
C LYS A 28 -3.25 -10.34 -17.32
N PHE A 29 -2.96 -9.50 -16.34
CA PHE A 29 -2.12 -9.89 -15.22
C PHE A 29 -2.79 -10.92 -14.31
N VAL A 30 -4.09 -10.83 -14.10
CA VAL A 30 -4.87 -11.88 -13.41
C VAL A 30 -4.80 -13.20 -14.19
N ASP A 31 -4.96 -13.16 -15.50
CA ASP A 31 -4.83 -14.36 -16.34
C ASP A 31 -3.43 -14.98 -16.25
N PHE A 32 -2.39 -14.16 -16.26
CA PHE A 32 -1.00 -14.60 -16.05
C PHE A 32 -0.82 -15.28 -14.67
N LEU A 33 -1.38 -14.71 -13.60
CA LEU A 33 -1.34 -15.31 -12.26
C LEU A 33 -2.04 -16.67 -12.23
N LYS A 34 -3.22 -16.78 -12.81
CA LYS A 34 -3.95 -18.04 -12.96
C LYS A 34 -3.15 -19.08 -13.72
N ASP A 35 -2.60 -18.70 -14.89
CA ASP A 35 -1.82 -19.61 -15.75
C ASP A 35 -0.54 -20.09 -15.07
N SER A 36 0.09 -19.24 -14.25
CA SER A 36 1.28 -19.58 -13.44
C SER A 36 0.95 -20.22 -12.09
N LYS A 37 -0.34 -20.55 -11.84
CA LYS A 37 -0.80 -21.17 -10.59
C LYS A 37 -0.56 -20.33 -9.33
N GLN A 38 -0.50 -19.00 -9.48
CA GLN A 38 -0.43 -18.11 -8.34
C GLN A 38 -1.81 -17.89 -7.75
N GLN A 39 -1.91 -18.01 -6.43
CA GLN A 39 -3.19 -17.83 -5.70
C GLN A 39 -3.34 -16.41 -5.15
N TYR A 40 -2.26 -15.62 -5.11
CA TYR A 40 -2.28 -14.27 -4.59
C TYR A 40 -1.66 -13.26 -5.55
N TRP A 41 -2.31 -12.13 -5.65
CA TRP A 41 -1.76 -10.87 -6.14
C TRP A 41 -1.59 -9.92 -4.96
N GLN A 42 -0.38 -9.64 -4.55
CA GLN A 42 -0.12 -8.62 -3.53
C GLN A 42 0.09 -7.28 -4.20
N ILE A 43 -0.62 -6.27 -3.70
CA ILE A 43 -0.55 -4.89 -4.16
C ILE A 43 -0.14 -3.98 -2.99
N LEU A 44 0.23 -2.74 -3.31
CA LEU A 44 0.46 -1.68 -2.33
C LEU A 44 -0.86 -0.94 -2.03
N PRO A 45 -0.89 -0.05 -1.01
CA PRO A 45 -2.09 0.73 -0.72
C PRO A 45 -2.63 1.43 -1.98
N ILE A 46 -3.94 1.36 -2.18
CA ILE A 46 -4.61 1.93 -3.36
C ILE A 46 -5.33 3.25 -3.06
N GLY A 47 -4.98 3.90 -1.96
CA GLY A 47 -5.47 5.23 -1.60
C GLY A 47 -4.87 6.36 -2.46
N PRO A 48 -5.50 7.55 -2.48
CA PRO A 48 -4.97 8.70 -3.19
C PRO A 48 -3.63 9.13 -2.58
N THR A 49 -2.61 9.27 -3.43
CA THR A 49 -1.27 9.68 -2.98
C THR A 49 -1.21 11.18 -2.70
N SER A 50 -0.47 11.54 -1.65
CA SER A 50 -0.16 12.93 -1.30
C SER A 50 1.21 13.36 -1.87
N TYR A 51 1.83 14.35 -1.27
CA TYR A 51 3.17 14.81 -1.66
C TYR A 51 4.19 13.67 -1.52
N GLY A 52 5.09 13.55 -2.52
CA GLY A 52 6.10 12.50 -2.59
C GLY A 52 5.62 11.17 -3.19
N ASP A 53 4.36 11.13 -3.67
CA ASP A 53 3.76 10.02 -4.42
C ASP A 53 3.73 8.67 -3.68
N SER A 54 4.05 8.66 -2.38
CA SER A 54 4.03 7.46 -1.56
C SER A 54 2.61 6.93 -1.36
N PRO A 55 2.35 5.65 -1.64
CA PRO A 55 1.05 5.04 -1.34
C PRO A 55 0.76 4.93 0.16
N TYR A 56 1.79 5.08 1.01
CA TYR A 56 1.65 5.06 2.48
C TYR A 56 1.33 6.44 3.08
N GLN A 57 1.35 7.50 2.26
CA GLN A 57 0.95 8.86 2.63
C GLN A 57 -0.29 9.24 1.82
N SER A 58 -1.47 8.91 2.34
CA SER A 58 -2.73 9.09 1.63
C SER A 58 -3.56 10.23 2.22
N PHE A 59 -4.30 10.92 1.36
CA PHE A 59 -5.30 11.92 1.77
C PHE A 59 -6.53 11.31 2.46
N SER A 60 -6.69 10.00 2.45
CA SER A 60 -7.76 9.29 3.15
C SER A 60 -7.44 7.80 3.28
N THR A 61 -7.86 7.20 4.41
CA THR A 61 -7.79 5.74 4.63
C THR A 61 -8.88 4.97 3.89
N TYR A 62 -9.90 5.66 3.40
CA TYR A 62 -11.07 5.06 2.75
C TYR A 62 -11.10 5.27 1.24
N ALA A 63 -10.63 6.42 0.77
CA ALA A 63 -10.73 6.79 -0.63
C ALA A 63 -9.75 6.01 -1.51
N GLY A 64 -10.14 5.81 -2.77
CA GLY A 64 -9.31 5.19 -3.78
C GLY A 64 -8.56 6.21 -4.64
N ASN A 65 -7.41 5.79 -5.19
CA ASN A 65 -6.54 6.61 -5.99
C ASN A 65 -7.13 6.89 -7.39
N PRO A 66 -7.43 8.15 -7.74
CA PRO A 66 -7.98 8.51 -9.04
C PRO A 66 -7.12 8.10 -10.23
N TYR A 67 -5.81 7.90 -9.99
CA TYR A 67 -4.88 7.47 -11.04
C TYR A 67 -5.12 6.03 -11.51
N PHE A 68 -5.78 5.19 -10.72
CA PHE A 68 -6.08 3.81 -11.10
C PHE A 68 -7.36 3.62 -11.89
N ILE A 69 -8.20 4.67 -12.02
CA ILE A 69 -9.37 4.63 -12.88
C ILE A 69 -8.92 4.43 -14.33
N SER A 70 -9.41 3.42 -15.02
CA SER A 70 -9.11 3.18 -16.44
C SER A 70 -9.73 4.26 -17.31
N LEU A 71 -8.91 4.96 -18.08
CA LEU A 71 -9.41 5.91 -19.08
C LEU A 71 -10.02 5.17 -20.28
N GLU A 72 -9.53 3.97 -20.60
CA GLU A 72 -10.07 3.10 -21.62
C GLU A 72 -11.54 2.74 -21.31
N GLU A 73 -11.85 2.39 -20.07
CA GLU A 73 -13.21 2.10 -19.65
C GLU A 73 -14.11 3.35 -19.71
N LEU A 74 -13.60 4.55 -19.42
CA LEU A 74 -14.33 5.79 -19.60
C LEU A 74 -14.56 6.13 -21.09
N ILE A 75 -13.65 5.71 -21.97
CA ILE A 75 -13.84 5.81 -23.44
C ILE A 75 -14.96 4.86 -23.88
N GLU A 76 -14.94 3.60 -23.44
CA GLU A 76 -15.99 2.63 -23.73
C GLU A 76 -17.39 3.09 -23.28
N GLN A 77 -17.46 3.80 -22.15
CA GLN A 77 -18.70 4.42 -21.65
C GLN A 77 -19.13 5.67 -22.46
N GLY A 78 -18.33 6.14 -23.43
CA GLY A 78 -18.59 7.36 -24.17
C GLY A 78 -18.37 8.67 -23.38
N LEU A 79 -17.76 8.59 -22.18
CA LEU A 79 -17.46 9.74 -21.36
C LEU A 79 -16.21 10.50 -21.80
N LEU A 80 -15.28 9.78 -22.46
CA LEU A 80 -14.08 10.33 -23.10
C LEU A 80 -13.96 9.81 -24.53
N THR A 81 -13.07 10.41 -25.30
CA THR A 81 -12.64 9.89 -26.59
C THR A 81 -11.15 9.56 -26.55
N GLU A 82 -10.71 8.55 -27.31
CA GLU A 82 -9.29 8.21 -27.42
C GLU A 82 -8.45 9.43 -27.85
N LYS A 83 -8.95 10.21 -28.80
CA LYS A 83 -8.29 11.45 -29.28
C LYS A 83 -8.07 12.49 -28.17
N GLU A 84 -8.96 12.57 -27.17
CA GLU A 84 -8.79 13.48 -26.03
C GLU A 84 -7.72 12.97 -25.09
N CYS A 85 -7.69 11.67 -24.83
CA CYS A 85 -6.70 11.05 -23.97
C CYS A 85 -5.29 11.09 -24.61
N ASP A 86 -5.19 10.83 -25.91
CA ASP A 86 -3.91 10.83 -26.65
C ASP A 86 -3.28 12.24 -26.80
N LYS A 87 -4.05 13.30 -26.63
CA LYS A 87 -3.53 14.67 -26.61
C LYS A 87 -2.85 15.07 -25.31
N VAL A 88 -3.01 14.27 -24.24
CA VAL A 88 -2.43 14.57 -22.94
C VAL A 88 -1.06 13.94 -22.85
N ASP A 89 -0.07 14.73 -22.45
CA ASP A 89 1.29 14.23 -22.17
C ASP A 89 1.33 13.60 -20.78
N PHE A 90 1.44 12.29 -20.73
CA PHE A 90 1.64 11.49 -19.51
C PHE A 90 3.10 11.07 -19.28
N GLY A 91 4.06 11.65 -20.00
CA GLY A 91 5.45 11.24 -20.01
C GLY A 91 5.77 10.28 -21.17
N ASN A 92 7.06 10.15 -21.46
CA ASN A 92 7.56 9.36 -22.58
C ASN A 92 8.29 8.07 -22.15
N LYS A 93 8.42 7.82 -20.84
CA LYS A 93 9.06 6.62 -20.31
C LYS A 93 8.02 5.53 -20.11
N ILE A 94 8.18 4.41 -20.79
CA ILE A 94 7.24 3.28 -20.70
C ILE A 94 7.39 2.48 -19.40
N ASP A 95 8.56 2.59 -18.75
CA ASP A 95 8.95 1.87 -17.54
C ASP A 95 8.99 2.75 -16.27
N LYS A 96 8.51 4.00 -16.37
CA LYS A 96 8.42 4.90 -15.22
C LYS A 96 7.18 5.77 -15.27
N VAL A 97 6.57 6.00 -14.12
CA VAL A 97 5.50 6.99 -13.91
C VAL A 97 6.12 8.38 -13.81
N ASP A 98 5.53 9.35 -14.49
CA ASP A 98 5.78 10.79 -14.33
C ASP A 98 4.58 11.39 -13.59
N TYR A 99 4.68 11.47 -12.28
CA TYR A 99 3.54 11.89 -11.42
C TYR A 99 3.15 13.34 -11.65
N GLU A 100 4.07 14.25 -11.98
CA GLU A 100 3.75 15.64 -12.28
C GLU A 100 2.85 15.74 -13.53
N LYS A 101 3.24 15.06 -14.61
CA LYS A 101 2.44 15.02 -15.83
C LYS A 101 1.11 14.29 -15.62
N LEU A 102 1.12 13.24 -14.84
CA LEU A 102 -0.06 12.48 -14.49
C LEU A 102 -1.08 13.36 -13.75
N TYR A 103 -0.64 14.09 -12.72
CA TYR A 103 -1.49 15.04 -11.99
C TYR A 103 -2.08 16.11 -12.90
N ASN A 104 -1.24 16.77 -13.68
CA ASN A 104 -1.66 17.86 -14.58
C ASN A 104 -2.60 17.40 -15.70
N GLY A 105 -2.49 16.15 -16.15
CA GLY A 105 -3.27 15.60 -17.26
C GLY A 105 -4.55 14.90 -16.83
N ARG A 106 -4.44 14.01 -15.84
CA ARG A 106 -5.52 13.06 -15.54
C ARG A 106 -6.76 13.70 -14.95
N PHE A 107 -6.59 14.62 -14.02
CA PHE A 107 -7.74 15.33 -13.44
C PHE A 107 -8.53 16.14 -14.47
N LYS A 108 -7.87 16.68 -15.49
CA LYS A 108 -8.57 17.37 -16.60
C LYS A 108 -9.49 16.43 -17.38
N LEU A 109 -9.04 15.20 -17.61
CA LEU A 109 -9.84 14.17 -18.29
C LEU A 109 -10.99 13.68 -17.39
N LEU A 110 -10.72 13.42 -16.11
CA LEU A 110 -11.75 12.99 -15.15
C LEU A 110 -12.85 14.07 -15.00
N LYS A 111 -12.49 15.36 -14.96
CA LYS A 111 -13.48 16.46 -14.95
C LYS A 111 -14.32 16.51 -16.25
N LYS A 112 -13.74 16.18 -17.41
CA LYS A 112 -14.52 16.06 -18.65
C LYS A 112 -15.49 14.88 -18.59
N ALA A 113 -15.01 13.72 -18.11
CA ALA A 113 -15.85 12.53 -17.95
C ALA A 113 -17.01 12.81 -17.00
N TYR A 114 -16.75 13.44 -15.84
CA TYR A 114 -17.78 13.85 -14.90
C TYR A 114 -18.87 14.71 -15.56
N LYS A 115 -18.48 15.77 -16.29
CA LYS A 115 -19.44 16.68 -16.95
C LYS A 115 -20.32 15.98 -17.99
N ARG A 116 -19.90 14.84 -18.54
CA ARG A 116 -20.65 14.06 -19.55
C ARG A 116 -21.43 12.88 -18.94
N SER A 117 -21.17 12.57 -17.67
CA SER A 117 -21.64 11.32 -17.06
C SER A 117 -23.12 11.28 -16.74
N ASN A 118 -23.81 12.44 -16.65
CA ASN A 118 -25.18 12.57 -16.12
C ASN A 118 -25.32 11.81 -14.78
N ILE A 119 -24.26 11.89 -13.94
CA ILE A 119 -24.11 11.02 -12.75
C ILE A 119 -25.26 11.17 -11.77
N ARG A 120 -25.85 12.37 -11.68
CA ARG A 120 -26.98 12.68 -10.78
C ARG A 120 -28.21 11.82 -11.04
N GLU A 121 -28.37 11.31 -12.27
CA GLU A 121 -29.52 10.50 -12.69
C GLU A 121 -29.32 9.01 -12.43
N ARG A 122 -28.07 8.58 -12.06
CA ARG A 122 -27.73 7.18 -11.85
C ARG A 122 -28.09 6.72 -10.44
N GLU A 123 -28.98 5.74 -10.33
CA GLU A 123 -29.38 5.18 -9.04
C GLU A 123 -28.20 4.48 -8.31
N GLU A 124 -27.29 3.85 -9.04
CA GLU A 124 -26.09 3.23 -8.48
C GLU A 124 -25.17 4.24 -7.80
N PHE A 125 -25.09 5.46 -8.34
CA PHE A 125 -24.31 6.54 -7.73
C PHE A 125 -24.96 7.03 -6.43
N LYS A 126 -26.29 7.21 -6.43
CA LYS A 126 -27.02 7.60 -5.21
C LYS A 126 -26.82 6.56 -4.12
N LYS A 127 -27.00 5.29 -4.46
CA LYS A 127 -26.78 4.16 -3.55
C LYS A 127 -25.32 4.15 -3.02
N PHE A 128 -24.33 4.35 -3.89
CA PHE A 128 -22.92 4.43 -3.48
C PHE A 128 -22.70 5.56 -2.47
N LYS A 129 -23.29 6.73 -2.68
CA LYS A 129 -23.21 7.85 -1.74
C LYS A 129 -23.83 7.51 -0.40
N ASP A 130 -25.02 6.93 -0.39
CA ASP A 130 -25.73 6.57 0.84
C ASP A 130 -24.96 5.52 1.65
N GLU A 131 -24.39 4.51 0.99
CA GLU A 131 -23.60 3.45 1.64
C GLU A 131 -22.24 3.93 2.16
N ASN A 132 -21.71 5.01 1.62
CA ASN A 132 -20.37 5.52 1.92
C ASN A 132 -20.36 6.90 2.60
N GLN A 133 -21.51 7.45 2.98
CA GLN A 133 -21.65 8.80 3.53
C GLN A 133 -20.75 9.07 4.75
N TYR A 134 -20.43 8.03 5.53
CA TYR A 134 -19.65 8.11 6.77
C TYR A 134 -18.18 8.55 6.57
N TRP A 135 -17.68 8.49 5.33
CA TRP A 135 -16.34 8.96 4.97
C TRP A 135 -16.34 9.81 3.68
N LEU A 136 -17.23 9.51 2.72
CA LEU A 136 -17.21 10.10 1.39
C LEU A 136 -17.49 11.59 1.41
N ASN A 137 -18.44 12.04 2.24
CA ASN A 137 -18.80 13.44 2.36
C ASN A 137 -17.62 14.29 2.85
N ASP A 138 -16.93 13.83 3.91
CA ASP A 138 -15.77 14.53 4.46
C ASP A 138 -14.59 14.51 3.49
N TYR A 139 -14.32 13.36 2.85
CA TYR A 139 -13.27 13.26 1.86
C TYR A 139 -13.51 14.16 0.64
N ALA A 140 -14.70 14.12 0.05
CA ALA A 140 -15.03 14.92 -1.14
C ALA A 140 -14.95 16.42 -0.82
N MET A 141 -15.44 16.82 0.34
CA MET A 141 -15.35 18.20 0.82
C MET A 141 -13.90 18.62 1.09
N PHE A 142 -13.10 17.79 1.78
CA PHE A 142 -11.68 18.03 2.01
C PHE A 142 -10.92 18.26 0.69
N MET A 143 -11.13 17.41 -0.31
CA MET A 143 -10.46 17.52 -1.60
C MET A 143 -10.92 18.75 -2.40
N ALA A 144 -12.20 19.09 -2.35
CA ALA A 144 -12.73 20.29 -3.00
C ALA A 144 -12.14 21.57 -2.39
N ILE A 145 -12.09 21.64 -1.06
CA ILE A 145 -11.46 22.76 -0.35
C ILE A 145 -9.96 22.81 -0.64
N LYS A 146 -9.27 21.66 -0.61
CA LYS A 146 -7.85 21.56 -0.95
C LYS A 146 -7.55 22.08 -2.36
N GLU A 147 -8.39 21.75 -3.34
CA GLU A 147 -8.27 22.29 -4.70
C GLU A 147 -8.48 23.81 -4.72
N ARG A 148 -9.45 24.33 -3.99
CA ARG A 148 -9.72 25.77 -3.83
C ARG A 148 -8.51 26.50 -3.23
N PHE A 149 -7.81 25.89 -2.29
CA PHE A 149 -6.57 26.38 -1.69
C PHE A 149 -5.30 25.93 -2.43
N LYS A 150 -5.42 25.56 -3.72
CA LYS A 150 -4.29 25.20 -4.62
C LYS A 150 -3.38 24.09 -4.04
N GLY A 151 -3.97 23.10 -3.41
CA GLY A 151 -3.24 21.95 -2.85
C GLY A 151 -2.58 22.20 -1.51
N GLN A 152 -2.69 23.36 -0.89
CA GLN A 152 -2.10 23.61 0.43
C GLN A 152 -2.61 22.61 1.48
N SER A 153 -1.73 22.25 2.43
CA SER A 153 -2.12 21.47 3.59
C SER A 153 -3.23 22.17 4.36
N PHE A 154 -4.17 21.39 4.93
CA PHE A 154 -5.30 21.97 5.69
C PHE A 154 -4.81 22.81 6.89
N ASP A 155 -3.63 22.53 7.38
CA ASP A 155 -2.99 23.31 8.43
C ASP A 155 -2.80 24.80 8.07
N ASN A 156 -2.67 25.11 6.79
CA ASN A 156 -2.51 26.46 6.27
C ASN A 156 -3.82 27.09 5.79
N TRP A 157 -4.97 26.42 5.96
CA TRP A 157 -6.28 26.99 5.65
C TRP A 157 -6.68 28.06 6.69
N ALA A 158 -7.67 28.88 6.35
CA ALA A 158 -8.25 29.79 7.31
C ALA A 158 -8.77 29.02 8.54
N GLU A 159 -8.63 29.62 9.71
CA GLU A 159 -8.87 28.94 11.00
C GLU A 159 -10.29 28.34 11.09
N ASP A 160 -11.29 29.05 10.61
CA ASP A 160 -12.68 28.66 10.64
C ASP A 160 -12.96 27.34 9.87
N ILE A 161 -12.40 27.20 8.67
CA ILE A 161 -12.56 25.96 7.89
C ILE A 161 -11.55 24.88 8.30
N LYS A 162 -10.36 25.27 8.76
CA LYS A 162 -9.39 24.35 9.34
C LYS A 162 -9.99 23.62 10.55
N LEU A 163 -10.68 24.36 11.44
CA LEU A 163 -11.34 23.83 12.63
C LEU A 163 -12.81 23.43 12.39
N ARG A 164 -13.25 23.40 11.14
CA ARG A 164 -14.58 22.92 10.74
C ARG A 164 -15.73 23.65 11.42
N TRP A 165 -15.65 24.99 11.59
CA TRP A 165 -16.75 25.74 12.17
C TRP A 165 -18.01 25.64 11.31
N GLY A 166 -19.17 25.43 11.96
CA GLY A 166 -20.41 25.09 11.26
C GLY A 166 -20.78 26.02 10.09
N TYR A 167 -20.64 27.35 10.27
CA TYR A 167 -20.93 28.30 9.21
C TYR A 167 -19.96 28.20 8.03
N SER A 168 -18.68 27.89 8.27
CA SER A 168 -17.71 27.70 7.19
C SER A 168 -17.94 26.39 6.47
N MET A 169 -18.29 25.34 7.17
CA MET A 169 -18.71 24.06 6.55
C MET A 169 -19.90 24.26 5.62
N GLU A 170 -20.94 24.96 6.08
CA GLU A 170 -22.12 25.27 5.24
C GLU A 170 -21.76 26.15 4.03
N TYR A 171 -20.93 27.19 4.24
CA TYR A 171 -20.49 28.06 3.16
C TYR A 171 -19.75 27.26 2.06
N TYR A 172 -18.72 26.49 2.41
CA TYR A 172 -17.95 25.73 1.42
C TYR A 172 -18.74 24.58 0.80
N GLN A 173 -19.68 23.98 1.52
CA GLN A 173 -20.58 22.96 0.97
C GLN A 173 -21.46 23.53 -0.14
N ASN A 174 -21.93 24.76 0.00
CA ASN A 174 -22.72 25.42 -1.00
C ASN A 174 -21.88 25.96 -2.17
N GLU A 175 -20.75 26.60 -1.86
CA GLU A 175 -19.86 27.24 -2.84
C GLU A 175 -19.17 26.20 -3.74
N LEU A 176 -18.79 25.03 -3.20
CA LEU A 176 -18.02 23.99 -3.89
C LEU A 176 -18.85 22.76 -4.25
N LYS A 177 -20.15 22.92 -4.42
CA LYS A 177 -21.07 21.79 -4.65
C LYS A 177 -20.70 20.93 -5.87
N GLU A 178 -20.25 21.54 -6.96
CA GLU A 178 -19.85 20.82 -8.17
C GLU A 178 -18.52 20.09 -7.99
N GLU A 179 -17.57 20.70 -7.29
CA GLU A 179 -16.27 20.12 -6.99
C GLU A 179 -16.41 18.93 -6.01
N ILE A 180 -17.25 19.05 -4.99
CA ILE A 180 -17.57 17.97 -4.07
C ILE A 180 -18.17 16.79 -4.84
N GLU A 181 -19.19 17.03 -5.67
CA GLU A 181 -19.81 15.96 -6.48
C GLU A 181 -18.81 15.36 -7.49
N PHE A 182 -17.88 16.15 -8.02
CA PHE A 182 -16.79 15.61 -8.86
C PHE A 182 -15.93 14.61 -8.10
N TYR A 183 -15.53 14.90 -6.86
CA TYR A 183 -14.75 13.94 -6.06
C TYR A 183 -15.58 12.72 -5.63
N GLU A 184 -16.88 12.88 -5.38
CA GLU A 184 -17.78 11.74 -5.17
C GLU A 184 -17.87 10.85 -6.43
N PHE A 185 -18.00 11.44 -7.63
CA PHE A 185 -17.99 10.74 -8.91
C PHE A 185 -16.69 9.97 -9.13
N VAL A 186 -15.55 10.59 -8.85
CA VAL A 186 -14.22 9.95 -8.96
C VAL A 186 -14.14 8.73 -8.06
N GLN A 187 -14.63 8.81 -6.83
CA GLN A 187 -14.66 7.68 -5.92
C GLN A 187 -15.63 6.57 -6.39
N TYR A 188 -16.80 6.95 -6.89
CA TYR A 188 -17.74 5.99 -7.48
C TYR A 188 -17.11 5.21 -8.64
N GLU A 189 -16.45 5.88 -9.60
CA GLU A 189 -15.79 5.22 -10.72
C GLU A 189 -14.63 4.34 -10.27
N PHE A 190 -13.84 4.79 -9.29
CA PHE A 190 -12.78 3.97 -8.71
C PHE A 190 -13.33 2.67 -8.13
N TYR A 191 -14.31 2.74 -7.23
CA TYR A 191 -14.87 1.57 -6.55
C TYR A 191 -15.59 0.63 -7.51
N ARG A 192 -16.31 1.18 -8.47
CA ARG A 192 -17.00 0.40 -9.51
C ARG A 192 -16.00 -0.44 -10.32
N GLN A 193 -14.92 0.17 -10.78
CA GLN A 193 -13.90 -0.51 -11.56
C GLN A 193 -13.06 -1.48 -10.70
N TRP A 194 -12.72 -1.09 -9.48
CA TRP A 194 -11.99 -1.94 -8.55
C TRP A 194 -12.74 -3.23 -8.21
N TYR A 195 -14.00 -3.11 -7.83
CA TYR A 195 -14.79 -4.30 -7.50
C TYR A 195 -15.00 -5.22 -8.70
N LYS A 196 -15.12 -4.67 -9.91
CA LYS A 196 -15.17 -5.45 -11.16
C LYS A 196 -13.87 -6.25 -11.35
N LEU A 197 -12.71 -5.62 -11.18
CA LEU A 197 -11.40 -6.28 -11.27
C LEU A 197 -11.20 -7.32 -10.16
N LYS A 198 -11.49 -6.97 -8.90
CA LYS A 198 -11.39 -7.89 -7.77
C LYS A 198 -12.27 -9.13 -7.98
N LYS A 199 -13.52 -8.92 -8.41
CA LYS A 199 -14.41 -10.04 -8.72
C LYS A 199 -13.82 -10.94 -9.82
N TYR A 200 -13.27 -10.34 -10.88
CA TYR A 200 -12.60 -11.11 -11.95
C TYR A 200 -11.43 -11.93 -11.40
N ALA A 201 -10.59 -11.34 -10.56
CA ALA A 201 -9.49 -12.05 -9.92
C ALA A 201 -10.00 -13.24 -9.08
N ASN A 202 -11.00 -13.02 -8.23
CA ASN A 202 -11.57 -14.05 -7.38
C ASN A 202 -12.24 -15.17 -8.19
N ASP A 203 -12.99 -14.84 -9.25
CA ASP A 203 -13.63 -15.83 -10.15
C ASP A 203 -12.57 -16.70 -10.87
N ASN A 204 -11.33 -16.21 -11.03
CA ASN A 204 -10.19 -16.94 -11.58
C ASN A 204 -9.29 -17.60 -10.53
N GLY A 205 -9.73 -17.63 -9.25
CA GLY A 205 -9.00 -18.27 -8.15
C GLY A 205 -7.84 -17.46 -7.60
N VAL A 206 -7.72 -16.17 -7.97
CA VAL A 206 -6.70 -15.25 -7.49
C VAL A 206 -7.29 -14.35 -6.40
N LYS A 207 -6.68 -14.33 -5.23
CA LYS A 207 -7.03 -13.46 -4.11
C LYS A 207 -6.10 -12.25 -4.08
N ILE A 208 -6.63 -11.11 -3.63
CA ILE A 208 -5.88 -9.88 -3.50
C ILE A 208 -5.36 -9.74 -2.06
N ILE A 209 -4.04 -9.60 -1.90
CA ILE A 209 -3.44 -9.11 -0.66
C ILE A 209 -3.26 -7.61 -0.82
N GLY A 210 -4.03 -6.85 -0.05
CA GLY A 210 -3.86 -5.40 0.05
C GLY A 210 -2.92 -5.01 1.19
N ASP A 211 -2.65 -3.72 1.29
CA ASP A 211 -1.74 -3.16 2.27
C ASP A 211 -2.32 -1.89 2.88
N ILE A 212 -2.17 -1.70 4.18
CA ILE A 212 -2.56 -0.48 4.87
C ILE A 212 -1.46 -0.05 5.85
N PRO A 213 -1.03 1.21 5.86
CA PRO A 213 -0.14 1.72 6.89
C PRO A 213 -0.87 1.81 8.23
N ILE A 214 -0.18 1.57 9.35
CA ILE A 214 -0.77 1.79 10.66
C ILE A 214 -1.21 3.25 10.83
N TYR A 215 -0.36 4.21 10.47
CA TYR A 215 -0.63 5.62 10.62
C TYR A 215 -1.32 6.22 9.40
N VAL A 216 -1.94 7.38 9.60
CA VAL A 216 -2.52 8.21 8.53
C VAL A 216 -1.63 9.44 8.28
N ALA A 217 -1.71 10.02 7.09
CA ALA A 217 -1.04 11.29 6.83
C ALA A 217 -1.70 12.42 7.64
N TYR A 218 -0.89 13.36 8.16
CA TYR A 218 -1.43 14.53 8.85
C TYR A 218 -2.37 15.32 7.94
N ASP A 219 -1.93 15.61 6.72
CA ASP A 219 -2.73 16.31 5.72
C ASP A 219 -3.69 15.34 5.02
N SER A 220 -4.72 14.92 5.74
CA SER A 220 -5.73 13.96 5.28
C SER A 220 -7.14 14.35 5.74
N ALA A 221 -8.13 13.83 5.03
CA ALA A 221 -9.53 13.96 5.41
C ALA A 221 -9.80 13.33 6.79
N ASP A 222 -9.12 12.22 7.10
CA ASP A 222 -9.26 11.51 8.38
C ASP A 222 -8.89 12.41 9.56
N VAL A 223 -7.74 13.08 9.49
CA VAL A 223 -7.26 13.97 10.55
C VAL A 223 -8.09 15.25 10.62
N TRP A 224 -8.44 15.83 9.46
CA TRP A 224 -9.24 17.04 9.41
C TRP A 224 -10.66 16.82 9.93
N SER A 225 -11.27 15.67 9.64
CA SER A 225 -12.66 15.37 10.05
C SER A 225 -12.77 14.83 11.48
N HIS A 226 -11.74 14.13 11.96
CA HIS A 226 -11.73 13.43 13.26
C HIS A 226 -10.49 13.71 14.10
N PRO A 227 -10.17 14.98 14.39
CA PRO A 227 -8.97 15.34 15.17
C PRO A 227 -8.97 14.71 16.58
N GLU A 228 -10.13 14.37 17.12
CA GLU A 228 -10.29 13.71 18.43
C GLU A 228 -9.64 12.32 18.49
N LEU A 229 -9.41 11.67 17.35
CA LEU A 229 -8.76 10.36 17.26
C LEU A 229 -7.24 10.43 17.42
N PHE A 230 -6.65 11.61 17.27
CA PHE A 230 -5.20 11.80 17.17
C PHE A 230 -4.65 12.70 18.28
N GLN A 231 -3.35 12.60 18.53
CA GLN A 231 -2.64 13.50 19.47
C GLN A 231 -2.44 14.89 18.83
N ILE A 232 -3.52 15.63 18.74
CA ILE A 232 -3.62 16.97 18.14
C ILE A 232 -4.17 17.94 19.17
N ASP A 233 -3.64 19.18 19.19
CA ASP A 233 -4.10 20.24 20.06
C ASP A 233 -5.37 20.93 19.54
N ASP A 234 -5.89 21.87 20.31
CA ASP A 234 -7.10 22.65 19.99
C ASP A 234 -6.95 23.59 18.79
N LYS A 235 -5.72 23.81 18.31
CA LYS A 235 -5.40 24.57 17.09
C LYS A 235 -5.19 23.69 15.86
N GLY A 236 -5.40 22.38 16.00
CA GLY A 236 -5.22 21.42 14.92
C GLY A 236 -3.76 21.04 14.64
N LYS A 237 -2.82 21.30 15.57
CA LYS A 237 -1.41 20.96 15.44
C LYS A 237 -1.09 19.63 16.11
N THR A 238 -0.21 18.84 15.52
CA THR A 238 0.29 17.60 16.14
C THR A 238 1.07 17.91 17.41
N ILE A 239 0.82 17.14 18.47
CA ILE A 239 1.56 17.18 19.75
C ILE A 239 2.80 16.32 19.65
N ALA A 240 2.63 15.10 19.11
CA ALA A 240 3.67 14.14 18.84
C ALA A 240 3.41 13.45 17.50
N VAL A 241 4.48 12.91 16.90
CA VAL A 241 4.46 12.24 15.61
C VAL A 241 5.15 10.89 15.67
N ALA A 242 4.81 10.01 14.73
CA ALA A 242 5.39 8.70 14.60
C ALA A 242 6.77 8.72 13.96
N GLY A 243 7.56 7.71 14.27
CA GLY A 243 8.87 7.44 13.67
C GLY A 243 9.49 6.18 14.20
N CYS A 244 10.80 6.06 14.00
CA CYS A 244 11.63 4.99 14.55
C CYS A 244 12.85 5.58 15.28
N PRO A 245 13.35 4.92 16.35
CA PRO A 245 14.54 5.36 17.06
C PRO A 245 15.79 5.32 16.18
N PRO A 246 16.87 6.01 16.58
CA PRO A 246 18.18 5.80 16.01
C PRO A 246 18.59 4.32 16.03
N ASP A 247 19.17 3.84 14.93
CA ASP A 247 19.63 2.46 14.74
C ASP A 247 20.93 2.41 13.93
N GLY A 248 21.36 1.21 13.52
CA GLY A 248 22.55 1.01 12.71
C GLY A 248 22.46 1.58 11.29
N PHE A 249 21.26 1.86 10.78
CA PHE A 249 21.00 2.41 9.44
C PHE A 249 20.80 3.93 9.47
N SER A 250 20.28 4.47 10.58
CA SER A 250 20.03 5.91 10.74
C SER A 250 20.46 6.39 12.12
N ALA A 251 21.54 7.18 12.19
CA ALA A 251 22.07 7.72 13.43
C ALA A 251 21.09 8.68 14.16
N THR A 252 20.12 9.27 13.44
CA THR A 252 19.10 10.17 13.98
C THR A 252 17.70 9.53 14.01
N GLY A 253 17.60 8.25 13.66
CA GLY A 253 16.32 7.56 13.50
C GLY A 253 15.54 8.04 12.29
N GLN A 254 14.25 7.74 12.25
CA GLN A 254 13.35 8.14 11.19
C GLN A 254 12.18 8.94 11.77
N LEU A 255 11.97 10.15 11.29
CA LEU A 255 10.82 10.98 11.61
C LEU A 255 9.81 10.88 10.45
N TRP A 256 8.70 10.19 10.66
CA TRP A 256 7.69 9.99 9.62
C TRP A 256 6.66 11.11 9.54
N GLY A 257 6.46 11.85 10.63
CA GLY A 257 5.57 13.00 10.67
C GLY A 257 4.08 12.68 10.75
N ASN A 258 3.69 11.41 10.79
CA ASN A 258 2.31 10.99 10.96
C ASN A 258 1.82 11.28 12.39
N PRO A 259 0.60 11.79 12.59
CA PRO A 259 0.05 11.99 13.92
C PRO A 259 -0.15 10.66 14.64
N LEU A 260 0.12 10.65 15.94
CA LEU A 260 -0.13 9.50 16.81
C LEU A 260 -1.60 9.42 17.22
N TYR A 261 -2.09 8.21 17.46
CA TYR A 261 -3.45 7.97 17.94
C TYR A 261 -3.62 8.31 19.41
N LYS A 262 -4.78 8.83 19.80
CA LYS A 262 -5.25 8.90 21.19
C LYS A 262 -5.87 7.56 21.58
N TRP A 263 -5.04 6.57 21.92
CA TRP A 263 -5.51 5.20 22.18
C TRP A 263 -6.54 5.10 23.31
N ASP A 264 -6.47 5.98 24.33
CA ASP A 264 -7.47 6.04 25.38
C ASP A 264 -8.85 6.43 24.84
N TYR A 265 -8.92 7.39 23.90
CA TYR A 265 -10.16 7.76 23.24
C TYR A 265 -10.68 6.63 22.35
N HIS A 266 -9.81 5.98 21.58
CA HIS A 266 -10.20 4.81 20.80
C HIS A 266 -10.76 3.69 21.68
N LYS A 267 -10.16 3.43 22.86
CA LYS A 267 -10.67 2.44 23.82
C LYS A 267 -12.04 2.85 24.38
N GLN A 268 -12.24 4.12 24.72
CA GLN A 268 -13.52 4.65 25.20
C GLN A 268 -14.64 4.51 24.16
N THR A 269 -14.31 4.62 22.88
CA THR A 269 -15.25 4.44 21.76
C THR A 269 -15.28 3.00 21.22
N ASN A 270 -14.78 2.03 22.01
CA ASN A 270 -14.67 0.60 21.61
C ASN A 270 -13.96 0.39 20.27
N TYR A 271 -12.98 1.23 19.93
CA TYR A 271 -12.21 1.18 18.70
C TYR A 271 -13.04 1.30 17.41
N ASP A 272 -14.19 1.97 17.44
CA ASP A 272 -15.15 2.07 16.34
C ASP A 272 -14.50 2.49 15.02
N TRP A 273 -13.65 3.51 15.04
CA TRP A 273 -12.95 3.98 13.83
C TRP A 273 -12.03 2.90 13.24
N TRP A 274 -11.27 2.18 14.08
CA TRP A 274 -10.40 1.11 13.62
C TRP A 274 -11.18 -0.09 13.08
N ILE A 275 -12.31 -0.43 13.71
CA ILE A 275 -13.21 -1.49 13.24
C ILE A 275 -13.73 -1.14 11.85
N LYS A 276 -14.22 0.08 11.63
CA LYS A 276 -14.67 0.56 10.30
C LYS A 276 -13.55 0.56 9.26
N ARG A 277 -12.34 0.97 9.66
CA ARG A 277 -11.15 0.94 8.77
C ARG A 277 -10.82 -0.49 8.33
N VAL A 278 -10.80 -1.45 9.26
CA VAL A 278 -10.55 -2.85 8.93
C VAL A 278 -11.71 -3.45 8.13
N GLU A 279 -12.96 -3.16 8.50
CA GLU A 279 -14.14 -3.58 7.74
C GLU A 279 -14.06 -3.14 6.27
N ARG A 280 -13.70 -1.87 6.03
CA ARG A 280 -13.50 -1.37 4.67
C ARG A 280 -12.35 -2.07 3.96
N SER A 281 -11.25 -2.30 4.65
CA SER A 281 -10.07 -2.97 4.08
C SER A 281 -10.39 -4.41 3.66
N VAL A 282 -11.15 -5.17 4.44
CA VAL A 282 -11.52 -6.54 4.07
C VAL A 282 -12.61 -6.61 2.98
N GLN A 283 -13.34 -5.53 2.74
CA GLN A 283 -14.20 -5.39 1.56
C GLN A 283 -13.36 -5.15 0.30
N LEU A 284 -12.32 -4.33 0.41
CA LEU A 284 -11.40 -4.02 -0.70
C LEU A 284 -10.49 -5.18 -1.06
N TYR A 285 -10.02 -5.94 -0.08
CA TYR A 285 -9.03 -7.00 -0.24
C TYR A 285 -9.52 -8.32 0.33
N ASP A 286 -8.92 -9.43 -0.07
CA ASP A 286 -9.20 -10.76 0.49
C ASP A 286 -8.31 -11.05 1.70
N VAL A 287 -7.13 -10.41 1.76
CA VAL A 287 -6.18 -10.42 2.87
C VAL A 287 -5.62 -9.01 3.02
N VAL A 288 -5.42 -8.56 4.23
CA VAL A 288 -4.89 -7.21 4.53
C VAL A 288 -3.54 -7.33 5.23
N ARG A 289 -2.47 -6.85 4.60
CA ARG A 289 -1.20 -6.63 5.30
C ARG A 289 -1.31 -5.31 6.09
N ILE A 290 -1.02 -5.35 7.37
CA ILE A 290 -0.90 -4.13 8.18
C ILE A 290 0.58 -3.83 8.36
N ASP A 291 0.98 -2.70 7.79
CA ASP A 291 2.33 -2.17 7.86
C ASP A 291 2.64 -1.66 9.27
N HIS A 292 3.87 -1.90 9.74
CA HIS A 292 4.35 -1.52 11.06
C HIS A 292 3.49 -2.03 12.22
N PHE A 293 3.14 -3.33 12.19
CA PHE A 293 2.25 -3.97 13.17
C PHE A 293 2.74 -3.83 14.63
N ARG A 294 4.06 -3.74 14.83
CA ARG A 294 4.63 -3.52 16.17
C ARG A 294 4.08 -2.26 16.87
N GLY A 295 3.67 -1.25 16.12
CA GLY A 295 3.10 -0.01 16.66
C GLY A 295 1.81 -0.21 17.47
N PHE A 296 1.17 -1.37 17.38
CA PHE A 296 0.06 -1.73 18.26
C PHE A 296 0.50 -2.26 19.63
N ASP A 297 1.73 -2.76 19.77
CA ASP A 297 2.32 -3.11 21.08
C ASP A 297 2.96 -1.88 21.71
N GLU A 298 3.97 -1.34 21.04
CA GLU A 298 4.66 -0.11 21.42
C GLU A 298 4.94 0.72 20.17
N TYR A 299 4.65 2.02 20.23
CA TYR A 299 4.95 2.96 19.19
C TYR A 299 5.97 4.00 19.65
N TYR A 300 6.78 4.48 18.70
CA TYR A 300 7.80 5.48 18.99
C TYR A 300 7.22 6.88 18.81
N SER A 301 7.17 7.62 19.91
CA SER A 301 6.57 8.95 20.03
C SER A 301 7.67 10.00 19.98
N ILE A 302 7.62 10.90 19.00
CA ILE A 302 8.58 11.98 18.81
C ILE A 302 7.85 13.30 19.01
N PRO A 303 8.35 14.22 19.87
CA PRO A 303 7.75 15.55 19.99
C PRO A 303 7.65 16.25 18.63
N ALA A 304 6.47 16.76 18.26
CA ALA A 304 6.22 17.30 16.91
C ALA A 304 7.10 18.51 16.54
N ARG A 305 7.77 19.14 17.52
CA ARG A 305 8.71 20.25 17.33
C ARG A 305 10.12 19.82 16.96
N ASP A 306 10.45 18.53 17.10
CA ASP A 306 11.78 18.01 16.90
C ASP A 306 12.05 17.80 15.39
N GLU A 307 13.29 18.01 14.98
CA GLU A 307 13.72 17.89 13.57
C GLU A 307 14.13 16.46 13.21
N ASP A 308 14.37 15.62 14.21
CA ASP A 308 14.74 14.21 14.07
C ASP A 308 14.14 13.34 15.16
N ALA A 309 14.43 12.04 15.16
CA ALA A 309 13.86 11.07 16.07
C ALA A 309 14.68 10.83 17.36
N THR A 310 15.75 11.60 17.59
CA THR A 310 16.71 11.34 18.69
C THR A 310 16.06 11.43 20.08
N ASN A 311 15.12 12.36 20.28
CA ASN A 311 14.47 12.60 21.57
C ASN A 311 13.14 11.85 21.75
N GLY A 312 12.81 10.94 20.85
CA GLY A 312 11.61 10.14 20.96
C GLY A 312 11.69 9.11 22.09
N HIS A 313 10.55 8.54 22.42
CA HIS A 313 10.43 7.48 23.42
C HIS A 313 9.31 6.50 23.08
N TRP A 314 9.38 5.31 23.66
CA TRP A 314 8.38 4.28 23.44
C TRP A 314 7.16 4.50 24.33
N GLU A 315 5.98 4.36 23.74
CA GLU A 315 4.68 4.40 24.41
C GLU A 315 3.89 3.12 24.11
N LYS A 316 3.02 2.70 25.03
CA LYS A 316 2.19 1.51 24.88
C LYS A 316 1.05 1.75 23.89
N GLY A 317 0.91 0.83 22.95
CA GLY A 317 -0.22 0.75 22.05
C GLY A 317 -1.44 0.03 22.67
N PRO A 318 -2.50 -0.20 21.88
CA PRO A 318 -3.73 -0.84 22.34
C PRO A 318 -3.57 -2.35 22.58
N GLY A 319 -2.50 -2.95 22.09
CA GLY A 319 -2.23 -4.37 22.20
C GLY A 319 -3.33 -5.25 21.63
N ILE A 320 -3.55 -6.39 22.27
CA ILE A 320 -4.55 -7.38 21.84
C ILE A 320 -6.01 -6.90 21.98
N ASP A 321 -6.26 -5.88 22.81
CA ASP A 321 -7.62 -5.35 23.04
C ASP A 321 -8.27 -4.90 21.71
N LEU A 322 -7.51 -4.21 20.86
CA LEU A 322 -7.96 -3.78 19.53
C LEU A 322 -8.38 -4.98 18.66
N PHE A 323 -7.53 -6.00 18.59
CA PHE A 323 -7.80 -7.16 17.72
C PHE A 323 -8.93 -8.05 18.25
N ASN A 324 -9.13 -8.09 19.57
CA ASN A 324 -10.29 -8.71 20.19
C ASN A 324 -11.57 -7.96 19.83
N ALA A 325 -11.57 -6.62 19.83
CA ALA A 325 -12.71 -5.82 19.41
C ALA A 325 -13.02 -6.02 17.92
N ILE A 326 -12.00 -6.00 17.05
CA ILE A 326 -12.16 -6.29 15.61
C ILE A 326 -12.78 -7.68 15.42
N LYS A 327 -12.23 -8.69 16.08
CA LYS A 327 -12.73 -10.06 15.99
C LYS A 327 -14.17 -10.21 16.50
N TYR A 328 -14.52 -9.49 17.55
CA TYR A 328 -15.88 -9.49 18.10
C TYR A 328 -16.89 -8.91 17.09
N CYS A 329 -16.54 -7.82 16.41
CA CYS A 329 -17.45 -7.13 15.49
C CYS A 329 -17.46 -7.74 14.08
N LEU A 330 -16.31 -8.16 13.56
CA LEU A 330 -16.13 -8.57 12.16
C LEU A 330 -15.92 -10.09 11.99
N GLY A 331 -15.78 -10.84 13.09
CA GLY A 331 -15.39 -12.24 13.04
C GLY A 331 -13.92 -12.43 12.70
N ASN A 332 -13.57 -13.57 12.11
CA ASN A 332 -12.20 -13.85 11.69
C ASN A 332 -11.89 -13.09 10.40
N VAL A 333 -10.96 -12.17 10.45
CA VAL A 333 -10.45 -11.42 9.31
C VAL A 333 -9.05 -11.93 8.92
N ASN A 334 -8.75 -11.91 7.62
CA ASN A 334 -7.46 -12.35 7.11
C ASN A 334 -6.48 -11.15 7.15
N ILE A 335 -5.63 -11.11 8.15
CA ILE A 335 -4.60 -10.07 8.32
C ILE A 335 -3.22 -10.73 8.28
N ILE A 336 -2.24 -10.05 7.67
CA ILE A 336 -0.81 -10.33 7.76
C ILE A 336 -0.20 -9.24 8.63
N ALA A 337 0.50 -9.64 9.70
CA ALA A 337 1.21 -8.73 10.57
C ALA A 337 2.62 -8.47 10.02
N GLU A 338 2.93 -7.22 9.65
CA GLU A 338 4.30 -6.85 9.32
C GLU A 338 5.08 -6.60 10.61
N ASP A 339 5.93 -7.57 10.95
CA ASP A 339 6.77 -7.63 12.15
C ASP A 339 8.26 -7.60 11.78
N LEU A 340 8.64 -6.76 10.84
CA LEU A 340 10.04 -6.60 10.42
C LEU A 340 10.77 -5.57 11.29
N GLY A 341 12.10 -5.62 11.31
CA GLY A 341 12.96 -4.72 12.06
C GLY A 341 13.19 -5.14 13.50
N TYR A 342 13.30 -4.17 14.42
CA TYR A 342 13.59 -4.46 15.85
C TYR A 342 12.34 -5.01 16.56
N ILE A 343 12.33 -6.30 16.86
CA ILE A 343 11.19 -7.03 17.42
C ILE A 343 11.48 -7.47 18.85
N THR A 344 10.65 -7.00 19.80
CA THR A 344 10.69 -7.38 21.22
C THR A 344 9.87 -8.65 21.46
N ASP A 345 10.05 -9.27 22.62
CA ASP A 345 9.25 -10.44 23.00
C ASP A 345 7.76 -10.10 23.15
N SER A 346 7.41 -8.86 23.56
CA SER A 346 6.03 -8.42 23.65
C SER A 346 5.37 -8.29 22.28
N VAL A 347 6.10 -7.83 21.25
CA VAL A 347 5.61 -7.82 19.86
C VAL A 347 5.38 -9.25 19.35
N ARG A 348 6.34 -10.17 19.60
CA ARG A 348 6.16 -11.60 19.24
C ARG A 348 4.93 -12.20 19.92
N GLN A 349 4.71 -11.85 21.18
CA GLN A 349 3.55 -12.31 21.94
C GLN A 349 2.26 -11.75 21.33
N LEU A 350 2.20 -10.45 20.98
CA LEU A 350 1.04 -9.85 20.34
C LEU A 350 0.70 -10.53 18.99
N VAL A 351 1.71 -10.80 18.15
CA VAL A 351 1.51 -11.51 16.88
C VAL A 351 0.96 -12.92 17.12
N ASN A 352 1.53 -13.65 18.10
CA ASN A 352 1.07 -14.99 18.46
C ASN A 352 -0.37 -14.97 18.99
N ASP A 353 -0.71 -14.04 19.88
CA ASP A 353 -2.05 -13.91 20.48
C ASP A 353 -3.12 -13.51 19.43
N SER A 354 -2.73 -12.70 18.46
CA SER A 354 -3.62 -12.34 17.34
C SER A 354 -3.91 -13.52 16.41
N GLY A 355 -2.99 -14.49 16.34
CA GLY A 355 -3.05 -15.62 15.41
C GLY A 355 -2.74 -15.25 13.96
N PHE A 356 -2.31 -14.02 13.69
CA PHE A 356 -1.98 -13.56 12.34
C PHE A 356 -0.65 -14.13 11.86
N PRO A 357 -0.52 -14.48 10.56
CA PRO A 357 0.78 -14.81 9.98
C PRO A 357 1.72 -13.60 10.04
N ASN A 358 2.96 -13.86 10.43
CA ASN A 358 4.04 -12.89 10.40
C ASN A 358 4.82 -12.94 9.08
N MET A 359 5.77 -12.01 8.90
CA MET A 359 6.56 -11.90 7.67
C MET A 359 7.97 -12.43 7.85
N LYS A 360 8.52 -13.03 6.79
CA LYS A 360 9.91 -13.47 6.68
C LYS A 360 10.49 -12.99 5.37
N VAL A 361 11.65 -12.32 5.41
CA VAL A 361 12.34 -11.76 4.24
C VAL A 361 13.69 -12.44 4.09
N LEU A 362 13.91 -13.11 2.94
CA LEU A 362 15.14 -13.89 2.73
C LEU A 362 16.39 -13.02 2.62
N GLU A 363 16.32 -11.82 2.08
CA GLU A 363 17.46 -10.91 2.04
C GLU A 363 18.05 -10.70 3.45
N PHE A 364 17.21 -10.55 4.48
CA PHE A 364 17.67 -10.35 5.87
C PHE A 364 18.38 -11.57 6.46
N ALA A 365 18.15 -12.76 5.90
CA ALA A 365 18.81 -13.97 6.37
C ALA A 365 20.33 -14.01 6.13
N PHE A 366 20.79 -13.26 5.12
CA PHE A 366 22.17 -13.30 4.65
C PHE A 366 22.83 -11.91 4.60
N ASP A 367 22.12 -10.86 4.92
CA ASP A 367 22.64 -9.48 4.89
C ASP A 367 23.26 -9.13 6.24
N SER A 368 24.58 -8.95 6.28
CA SER A 368 25.30 -8.59 7.50
C SER A 368 25.06 -7.16 7.96
N ARG A 369 24.47 -6.32 7.09
CA ARG A 369 24.05 -4.95 7.41
C ARG A 369 22.81 -4.91 8.27
N ASP A 370 22.01 -6.00 8.28
CA ASP A 370 20.84 -6.13 9.12
C ASP A 370 21.20 -6.65 10.51
N SER A 371 20.98 -5.82 11.53
CA SER A 371 21.25 -6.15 12.94
C SER A 371 20.10 -6.90 13.63
N SER A 372 18.97 -7.12 12.97
CA SER A 372 17.75 -7.68 13.57
C SER A 372 17.81 -9.17 13.90
N GLY A 373 18.90 -9.84 13.55
CA GLY A 373 19.14 -11.26 13.86
C GLY A 373 18.93 -12.18 12.65
N PRO A 374 19.93 -12.33 11.78
CA PRO A 374 19.81 -13.06 10.50
C PRO A 374 19.29 -14.49 10.66
N ARG A 375 19.53 -15.14 11.81
CA ARG A 375 19.07 -16.52 12.05
C ARG A 375 17.55 -16.66 12.05
N GLU A 376 16.77 -15.63 12.42
CA GLU A 376 15.31 -15.68 12.44
C GLU A 376 14.72 -15.74 11.02
N TYR A 377 15.46 -15.24 10.03
CA TYR A 377 15.04 -15.20 8.64
C TYR A 377 15.53 -16.40 7.81
N LEU A 378 16.30 -17.33 8.40
CA LEU A 378 16.72 -18.57 7.73
C LEU A 378 15.54 -19.55 7.61
N PRO A 379 15.31 -20.17 6.45
CA PRO A 379 14.12 -20.98 6.18
C PRO A 379 13.86 -22.12 7.15
N TYR A 380 14.90 -22.70 7.77
CA TYR A 380 14.73 -23.78 8.74
C TYR A 380 14.10 -23.33 10.07
N ASN A 381 14.09 -22.00 10.34
CA ASN A 381 13.47 -21.41 11.55
C ASN A 381 12.03 -20.94 11.33
N TYR A 382 11.50 -21.06 10.12
CA TYR A 382 10.14 -20.59 9.86
C TYR A 382 9.08 -21.45 10.55
N ASN A 383 8.17 -20.80 11.28
CA ASN A 383 6.91 -21.42 11.62
C ASN A 383 6.04 -21.52 10.32
N LYS A 384 5.02 -22.39 10.34
CA LYS A 384 4.15 -22.55 9.17
C LYS A 384 3.26 -21.33 8.94
N ASN A 385 2.84 -20.66 10.03
CA ASN A 385 1.93 -19.51 9.96
C ASN A 385 2.70 -18.23 9.68
N CYS A 386 3.43 -18.18 8.55
CA CYS A 386 4.12 -16.99 8.11
C CYS A 386 4.01 -16.82 6.58
N VAL A 387 4.34 -15.61 6.13
CA VAL A 387 4.48 -15.26 4.72
C VAL A 387 5.97 -15.01 4.46
N VAL A 388 6.55 -15.77 3.52
CA VAL A 388 7.95 -15.57 3.11
C VAL A 388 8.01 -14.74 1.83
N TYR A 389 8.97 -13.84 1.79
CA TYR A 389 9.33 -12.99 0.65
C TYR A 389 10.80 -13.20 0.31
N THR A 390 11.20 -13.00 -0.95
CA THR A 390 12.62 -12.77 -1.29
C THR A 390 13.05 -11.42 -0.76
N GLY A 391 12.32 -10.38 -1.12
CA GLY A 391 12.34 -9.01 -0.62
C GLY A 391 10.93 -8.42 -0.70
N THR A 392 10.70 -7.26 -0.07
CA THR A 392 9.44 -6.50 -0.14
C THR A 392 9.58 -5.34 -1.13
N HIS A 393 8.58 -4.44 -1.16
CA HIS A 393 8.66 -3.19 -1.93
C HIS A 393 9.72 -2.20 -1.41
N ASP A 394 10.17 -2.36 -0.17
CA ASP A 394 11.19 -1.51 0.47
C ASP A 394 12.61 -2.04 0.26
N ASN A 395 12.74 -3.31 -0.07
CA ASN A 395 14.01 -3.95 -0.31
C ASN A 395 14.57 -3.61 -1.70
N GLU A 396 15.81 -3.98 -1.93
CA GLU A 396 16.39 -4.03 -3.27
C GLU A 396 15.65 -5.08 -4.12
N THR A 397 15.83 -5.08 -5.43
CA THR A 397 15.50 -6.28 -6.19
C THR A 397 16.50 -7.38 -5.85
N LEU A 398 16.10 -8.64 -5.86
CA LEU A 398 16.99 -9.75 -5.47
C LEU A 398 18.31 -9.76 -6.25
N LYS A 399 18.27 -9.48 -7.57
CA LYS A 399 19.48 -9.34 -8.39
C LYS A 399 20.33 -8.14 -7.99
N GLY A 400 19.69 -7.02 -7.64
CA GLY A 400 20.36 -5.82 -7.15
C GLY A 400 21.04 -6.08 -5.81
N TRP A 401 20.31 -6.69 -4.87
CA TRP A 401 20.81 -7.08 -3.56
C TRP A 401 22.03 -8.01 -3.65
N LEU A 402 21.96 -9.10 -4.45
CA LEU A 402 23.12 -9.98 -4.73
C LEU A 402 24.31 -9.24 -5.38
N GLY A 403 24.10 -8.05 -5.92
CA GLY A 403 25.15 -7.20 -6.46
C GLY A 403 25.70 -6.17 -5.46
N SER A 404 25.00 -5.93 -4.35
CA SER A 404 25.33 -4.90 -3.34
C SER A 404 25.93 -5.47 -2.05
N ILE A 405 25.63 -6.73 -1.71
CA ILE A 405 26.22 -7.44 -0.56
C ILE A 405 27.67 -7.85 -0.84
N GLY A 406 28.42 -8.09 0.23
CA GLY A 406 29.84 -8.48 0.13
C GLY A 406 30.04 -9.92 -0.36
N PRO A 407 31.27 -10.25 -0.77
CA PRO A 407 31.60 -11.61 -1.22
C PRO A 407 31.33 -12.69 -0.17
N GLU A 408 31.47 -12.36 1.11
CA GLU A 408 31.27 -13.30 2.22
C GLU A 408 29.78 -13.67 2.37
N GLU A 409 28.88 -12.69 2.20
CA GLU A 409 27.43 -12.93 2.21
C GLU A 409 27.01 -13.75 0.98
N VAL A 410 27.52 -13.43 -0.21
CA VAL A 410 27.25 -14.23 -1.42
C VAL A 410 27.74 -15.65 -1.22
N GLU A 411 28.93 -15.87 -0.65
CA GLU A 411 29.46 -17.20 -0.34
C GLU A 411 28.55 -17.92 0.67
N MET A 412 28.00 -17.22 1.67
CA MET A 412 27.08 -17.80 2.64
C MET A 412 25.77 -18.25 1.98
N VAL A 413 25.20 -17.45 1.06
CA VAL A 413 24.03 -17.85 0.24
C VAL A 413 24.35 -19.13 -0.55
N GLN A 414 25.49 -19.18 -1.23
CA GLN A 414 25.90 -20.35 -2.02
C GLN A 414 26.16 -21.60 -1.16
N LYS A 415 26.79 -21.45 0.01
CA LYS A 415 26.96 -22.54 0.98
C LYS A 415 25.61 -23.07 1.47
N TYR A 416 24.63 -22.16 1.72
CA TYR A 416 23.30 -22.57 2.13
C TYR A 416 22.55 -23.32 1.02
N ILE A 417 22.73 -22.93 -0.23
CA ILE A 417 22.22 -23.63 -1.43
C ILE A 417 22.93 -24.99 -1.61
N GLY A 418 24.17 -25.10 -1.19
CA GLY A 418 24.99 -26.33 -1.28
C GLY A 418 25.82 -26.44 -2.57
N ARG A 419 25.89 -25.39 -3.39
CA ARG A 419 26.73 -25.35 -4.61
C ARG A 419 27.19 -23.93 -4.94
N LYS A 420 28.33 -23.85 -5.66
CA LYS A 420 28.82 -22.60 -6.22
C LYS A 420 28.05 -22.26 -7.51
N ILE A 421 27.65 -21.01 -7.67
CA ILE A 421 26.92 -20.49 -8.81
C ILE A 421 27.59 -19.17 -9.20
N ASP A 422 28.09 -19.10 -10.43
CA ASP A 422 28.77 -17.91 -10.95
C ASP A 422 27.80 -16.99 -11.73
N ASP A 423 26.74 -17.56 -12.31
CA ASP A 423 25.70 -16.80 -13.00
C ASP A 423 24.72 -16.19 -11.99
N LYS A 424 24.56 -14.85 -12.07
CA LYS A 424 23.69 -14.11 -11.12
C LYS A 424 22.21 -14.44 -11.32
N ASP A 425 21.77 -14.67 -12.55
CA ASP A 425 20.35 -14.96 -12.83
C ASP A 425 20.01 -16.37 -12.30
N GLU A 426 20.92 -17.34 -12.47
CA GLU A 426 20.79 -18.66 -11.84
C GLU A 426 20.77 -18.57 -10.32
N LEU A 427 21.59 -17.70 -9.72
CA LEU A 427 21.62 -17.50 -8.26
C LEU A 427 20.31 -16.89 -7.75
N VAL A 428 19.72 -15.94 -8.49
CA VAL A 428 18.37 -15.39 -8.23
C VAL A 428 17.33 -16.51 -8.23
N ASP A 429 17.33 -17.37 -9.27
CA ASP A 429 16.40 -18.50 -9.37
C ASP A 429 16.51 -19.45 -8.19
N GLU A 430 17.73 -19.71 -7.69
CA GLU A 430 17.93 -20.59 -6.53
C GLU A 430 17.47 -19.94 -5.21
N VAL A 431 17.60 -18.62 -5.04
CA VAL A 431 17.03 -17.92 -3.87
C VAL A 431 15.51 -17.93 -3.93
N ILE A 432 14.91 -17.70 -5.10
CA ILE A 432 13.45 -17.86 -5.29
C ILE A 432 13.03 -19.30 -4.95
N ARG A 433 13.77 -20.29 -5.42
CA ARG A 433 13.54 -21.71 -5.10
C ARG A 433 13.58 -21.96 -3.60
N MET A 434 14.54 -21.35 -2.89
CA MET A 434 14.66 -21.44 -1.43
C MET A 434 13.40 -20.90 -0.73
N ALA A 435 12.85 -19.76 -1.16
CA ALA A 435 11.59 -19.23 -0.66
C ALA A 435 10.42 -20.19 -0.91
N GLN A 436 10.29 -20.71 -2.13
CA GLN A 436 9.25 -21.65 -2.51
C GLN A 436 9.34 -22.98 -1.75
N ALA A 437 10.55 -23.46 -1.49
CA ALA A 437 10.83 -24.72 -0.74
C ALA A 437 10.57 -24.58 0.78
N SER A 438 10.57 -23.37 1.33
CA SER A 438 10.42 -23.12 2.78
C SER A 438 9.15 -23.71 3.38
N THR A 439 9.09 -23.81 4.70
CA THR A 439 7.92 -24.32 5.44
C THR A 439 6.76 -23.33 5.54
N ALA A 440 6.99 -22.05 5.18
CA ALA A 440 5.96 -21.00 5.21
C ALA A 440 4.70 -21.41 4.44
N ASN A 441 3.52 -21.12 4.99
CA ASN A 441 2.25 -21.38 4.31
C ASN A 441 2.10 -20.54 3.04
N THR A 442 2.55 -19.31 3.06
CA THR A 442 2.44 -18.40 1.91
C THR A 442 3.83 -17.94 1.46
N CYS A 443 4.05 -17.87 0.16
CA CYS A 443 5.29 -17.38 -0.46
C CYS A 443 4.92 -16.30 -1.47
N ILE A 444 5.42 -15.08 -1.28
CA ILE A 444 5.18 -13.95 -2.18
C ILE A 444 6.51 -13.47 -2.76
N ILE A 445 6.60 -13.40 -4.08
CA ILE A 445 7.81 -12.97 -4.79
C ILE A 445 7.51 -11.70 -5.58
N PRO A 446 8.33 -10.64 -5.47
CA PRO A 446 8.23 -9.49 -6.36
C PRO A 446 8.39 -9.89 -7.83
N LEU A 447 7.57 -9.33 -8.71
CA LEU A 447 7.66 -9.66 -10.15
C LEU A 447 9.05 -9.35 -10.72
N GLN A 448 9.72 -8.33 -10.19
CA GLN A 448 11.07 -7.93 -10.59
C GLN A 448 12.08 -9.08 -10.45
N ASP A 449 11.92 -9.90 -9.39
CA ASP A 449 12.84 -11.01 -9.12
C ASP A 449 12.66 -12.13 -10.14
N TYR A 450 11.43 -12.49 -10.49
CA TYR A 450 11.15 -13.42 -11.59
C TYR A 450 11.61 -12.90 -12.98
N LEU A 451 11.72 -11.59 -13.13
CA LEU A 451 12.21 -10.95 -14.36
C LEU A 451 13.72 -10.70 -14.33
N HIS A 452 14.43 -11.09 -13.28
CA HIS A 452 15.87 -10.85 -13.05
C HIS A 452 16.28 -9.38 -13.22
N LEU A 453 15.44 -8.45 -12.78
CA LEU A 453 15.71 -7.01 -12.90
C LEU A 453 16.63 -6.52 -11.78
N ASP A 454 17.50 -5.59 -12.13
CA ASP A 454 18.39 -4.90 -11.17
C ASP A 454 17.67 -3.76 -10.41
N ASN A 455 18.41 -3.05 -9.54
CA ASN A 455 17.88 -1.95 -8.71
C ASN A 455 17.29 -0.76 -9.48
N LYS A 456 17.42 -0.70 -10.81
CA LYS A 456 16.67 0.28 -11.62
C LYS A 456 15.17 0.03 -11.61
N ALA A 457 14.77 -1.21 -11.27
CA ALA A 457 13.38 -1.61 -11.10
C ALA A 457 12.91 -1.62 -9.64
N ARG A 458 13.72 -1.12 -8.69
CA ARG A 458 13.33 -1.02 -7.28
C ARG A 458 12.09 -0.13 -7.12
N MET A 459 11.16 -0.54 -6.27
CA MET A 459 9.90 0.18 -6.02
C MET A 459 10.12 1.39 -5.11
N ASN A 460 10.76 1.16 -3.97
CA ASN A 460 11.04 2.19 -2.98
C ASN A 460 12.48 2.13 -2.48
N HIS A 461 13.02 3.29 -2.17
CA HIS A 461 14.29 3.46 -1.45
C HIS A 461 13.97 4.18 -0.15
N PRO A 462 13.83 3.48 0.99
CA PRO A 462 13.46 4.07 2.27
C PRO A 462 14.35 5.25 2.64
N SER A 463 13.80 6.21 3.37
CA SER A 463 14.48 7.43 3.82
C SER A 463 14.97 8.36 2.69
N THR A 464 14.42 8.22 1.47
CA THR A 464 14.73 9.14 0.34
C THR A 464 13.48 9.82 -0.17
N LEU A 465 13.62 11.05 -0.66
CA LEU A 465 12.54 11.80 -1.30
C LEU A 465 12.74 11.81 -2.82
N GLY A 466 11.63 11.50 -3.53
CA GLY A 466 11.58 11.51 -5.01
C GLY A 466 12.19 10.26 -5.65
N GLY A 467 11.74 9.96 -6.86
CA GLY A 467 12.22 8.82 -7.65
C GLY A 467 11.67 7.44 -7.23
N ASN A 468 10.95 7.37 -6.11
CA ASN A 468 10.30 6.17 -5.60
C ASN A 468 8.92 5.95 -6.28
N TRP A 469 8.39 4.74 -6.18
CA TRP A 469 7.04 4.36 -6.63
C TRP A 469 6.78 4.54 -8.12
N CYS A 470 7.85 4.76 -8.90
CA CYS A 470 7.76 5.13 -10.31
C CYS A 470 7.90 3.94 -11.26
N TRP A 471 8.53 2.83 -10.84
CA TRP A 471 8.84 1.72 -11.73
C TRP A 471 7.58 1.06 -12.29
N ARG A 472 7.67 0.69 -13.59
CA ARG A 472 6.61 -0.05 -14.30
C ARG A 472 7.20 -1.18 -15.12
N VAL A 473 6.48 -2.29 -15.18
CA VAL A 473 6.80 -3.40 -16.07
C VAL A 473 6.52 -2.98 -17.52
N LYS A 474 7.43 -3.33 -18.42
CA LYS A 474 7.27 -3.04 -19.86
C LYS A 474 6.30 -4.01 -20.49
N SER A 475 5.50 -3.52 -21.43
CA SER A 475 4.67 -4.39 -22.25
C SER A 475 5.54 -5.49 -22.90
N GLY A 476 5.08 -6.74 -22.85
CA GLY A 476 5.77 -7.91 -23.39
C GLY A 476 6.79 -8.57 -22.45
N GLN A 477 7.08 -8.05 -21.26
CA GLN A 477 7.90 -8.76 -20.26
C GLN A 477 7.11 -9.89 -19.56
N ILE A 478 5.80 -9.75 -19.40
CA ILE A 478 4.91 -10.77 -18.85
C ILE A 478 4.55 -11.76 -19.96
N THR A 479 5.32 -12.84 -20.08
CA THR A 479 5.23 -13.78 -21.20
C THR A 479 4.66 -15.13 -20.77
N LYS A 480 4.14 -15.90 -21.75
CA LYS A 480 3.73 -17.30 -21.54
C LYS A 480 4.89 -18.19 -21.06
N LYS A 481 6.11 -17.90 -21.52
CA LYS A 481 7.32 -18.63 -21.06
C LYS A 481 7.56 -18.39 -19.58
N LEU A 482 7.51 -17.12 -19.14
CA LEU A 482 7.64 -16.77 -17.72
C LEU A 482 6.56 -17.45 -16.88
N SER A 483 5.31 -17.41 -17.34
CA SER A 483 4.19 -18.10 -16.67
C SER A 483 4.45 -19.59 -16.51
N ALA A 484 4.95 -20.27 -17.56
CA ALA A 484 5.27 -21.70 -17.51
C ALA A 484 6.40 -22.01 -16.52
N THR A 485 7.47 -21.20 -16.48
CA THR A 485 8.57 -21.36 -15.52
C THR A 485 8.10 -21.20 -14.08
N ILE A 486 7.30 -20.16 -13.78
CA ILE A 486 6.74 -19.91 -12.45
C ILE A 486 5.80 -21.07 -12.05
N LYS A 487 4.95 -21.52 -12.98
CA LYS A 487 4.04 -22.66 -12.75
C LYS A 487 4.79 -23.93 -12.37
N GLU A 488 5.86 -24.27 -13.09
CA GLU A 488 6.66 -25.47 -12.81
C GLU A 488 7.20 -25.43 -11.38
N LEU A 489 7.80 -24.31 -11.00
CA LEU A 489 8.34 -24.12 -9.64
C LEU A 489 7.23 -24.20 -8.58
N THR A 490 6.10 -23.54 -8.83
CA THR A 490 4.94 -23.50 -7.92
C THR A 490 4.38 -24.90 -7.66
N VAL A 491 4.20 -25.68 -8.72
CA VAL A 491 3.69 -27.06 -8.64
C VAL A 491 4.69 -27.97 -7.94
N LEU A 492 5.99 -27.84 -8.26
CA LEU A 492 7.06 -28.63 -7.65
C LEU A 492 7.05 -28.54 -6.12
N TYR A 493 6.78 -27.35 -5.57
CA TYR A 493 6.76 -27.12 -4.12
C TYR A 493 5.35 -27.17 -3.51
N GLY A 494 4.34 -27.65 -4.24
CA GLY A 494 2.99 -27.87 -3.74
C GLY A 494 2.29 -26.58 -3.32
N ARG A 495 2.49 -25.47 -4.07
CA ARG A 495 1.93 -24.15 -3.78
C ARG A 495 0.87 -23.69 -4.79
N GLY A 496 0.51 -24.54 -5.76
CA GLY A 496 -0.46 -24.20 -6.80
C GLY A 496 -1.81 -24.87 -6.65
#